data_2ec8a6f1bb3630e58de156d2ad41cc64
#
_entry.id   2ec8a6f1bb3630e58de156d2ad41cc64
#
_cell.length_a   1.000
_cell.length_b   1.000
_cell.length_c   1.000
_cell.angle_alpha   90.00
_cell.angle_beta   90.00
_cell.angle_gamma   90.00
#
_symmetry.space_group_name_H-M   'P 1'
#
loop_
_entity.id
_entity.type
_entity.pdbx_description
1 polymer ?
#
loop_
_entity_poly.entity_id
_entity_poly.type
_entity_poly.pdbx_seq_one_letter_code
_entity_poly.pdbx_strand_id
1 'polypeptide(L)'
;MIEVDITRGNLNPLPIAVSPLSIDDESKKSFEKTLKKKDIGSEISKVIEKNLKTSGLFNPLDKNAFLQAPDIAHLKPRFEDWNLIKAQALITGKVKNVDDKLRVEFRLWDVLALSLIHI
;
A
#
# COMPACT_ATOMS: atom_id res chain seq x y z
N MET A 1 -15.61 -7.79 5.85
CA MET A 1 -15.96 -7.11 4.60
C MET A 1 -15.75 -5.63 4.74
N ILE A 2 -15.11 -5.01 3.77
CA ILE A 2 -14.89 -3.56 3.81
C ILE A 2 -16.15 -2.88 3.30
N GLU A 3 -16.69 -1.98 4.10
CA GLU A 3 -17.82 -1.16 3.72
C GLU A 3 -17.46 0.31 3.81
N VAL A 4 -17.73 1.05 2.75
CA VAL A 4 -17.56 2.50 2.73
C VAL A 4 -18.90 3.11 2.38
N ASP A 5 -19.52 3.78 3.37
CA ASP A 5 -20.79 4.45 3.18
C ASP A 5 -20.55 5.92 2.82
N ILE A 6 -20.74 6.26 1.57
CA ILE A 6 -20.54 7.62 1.05
C ILE A 6 -21.81 8.49 1.09
N THR A 7 -22.91 7.94 1.59
CA THR A 7 -24.20 8.67 1.61
C THR A 7 -24.34 9.55 2.83
N ARG A 8 -23.56 9.35 3.87
CA ARG A 8 -23.58 10.14 5.10
C ARG A 8 -22.40 11.08 5.15
N GLY A 9 -22.60 12.36 5.31
CA GLY A 9 -21.57 13.39 5.27
C GLY A 9 -20.54 13.38 6.40
N ASN A 10 -20.70 12.56 7.45
CA ASN A 10 -19.82 12.52 8.62
C ASN A 10 -19.35 11.11 8.94
N LEU A 11 -18.77 10.45 7.96
CA LEU A 11 -18.27 9.09 8.17
C LEU A 11 -16.89 9.11 8.82
N ASN A 12 -16.68 8.17 9.71
CA ASN A 12 -15.33 7.85 10.16
C ASN A 12 -14.56 7.29 8.98
N PRO A 13 -13.44 7.91 8.58
CA PRO A 13 -12.64 7.38 7.49
C PRO A 13 -12.16 5.96 7.79
N LEU A 14 -12.16 5.10 6.78
CA LEU A 14 -11.73 3.71 6.90
C LEU A 14 -10.21 3.67 7.15
N PRO A 15 -9.76 3.05 8.26
CA PRO A 15 -8.32 2.89 8.49
C PRO A 15 -7.69 1.99 7.45
N ILE A 16 -6.71 2.51 6.73
CA ILE A 16 -6.03 1.79 5.66
C ILE A 16 -4.52 1.84 5.85
N ALA A 17 -3.86 0.72 5.68
CA ALA A 17 -2.42 0.66 5.65
C ALA A 17 -1.96 0.68 4.20
N VAL A 18 -1.10 1.64 3.85
CA VAL A 18 -0.46 1.68 2.54
C VAL A 18 1.00 1.32 2.74
N SER A 19 1.34 0.08 2.43
CA SER A 19 2.72 -0.39 2.56
C SER A 19 3.60 0.30 1.52
N PRO A 20 4.84 0.69 1.86
CA PRO A 20 5.78 1.10 0.83
C PRO A 20 5.85 0.02 -0.24
N LEU A 21 5.91 0.43 -1.51
CA LEU A 21 6.01 -0.54 -2.59
C LEU A 21 7.39 -1.20 -2.56
N SER A 22 7.40 -2.52 -2.68
CA SER A 22 8.66 -3.26 -2.75
C SER A 22 9.29 -3.11 -4.13
N ILE A 23 10.60 -3.22 -4.18
CA ILE A 23 11.36 -3.11 -5.42
C ILE A 23 12.50 -4.12 -5.35
N ASP A 24 12.72 -4.89 -6.41
CA ASP A 24 13.81 -5.83 -6.43
C ASP A 24 15.16 -5.11 -6.57
N ASP A 25 16.25 -5.78 -6.18
CA ASP A 25 17.59 -5.16 -6.18
C ASP A 25 18.05 -4.73 -7.57
N GLU A 26 17.72 -5.50 -8.57
CA GLU A 26 18.08 -5.19 -9.95
C GLU A 26 17.36 -3.95 -10.45
N SER A 27 16.05 -3.86 -10.22
CA SER A 27 15.25 -2.69 -10.59
C SER A 27 15.67 -1.47 -9.79
N LYS A 28 15.99 -1.62 -8.51
CA LYS A 28 16.45 -0.56 -7.64
C LYS A 28 17.72 0.11 -8.18
N LYS A 29 18.70 -0.70 -8.57
CA LYS A 29 19.95 -0.20 -9.18
C LYS A 29 19.67 0.56 -10.47
N SER A 30 18.79 0.04 -11.31
CA SER A 30 18.41 0.67 -12.56
C SER A 30 17.74 2.02 -12.32
N PHE A 31 16.82 2.12 -11.37
CA PHE A 31 16.13 3.37 -11.06
C PHE A 31 17.05 4.41 -10.41
N GLU A 32 17.95 4.00 -9.52
CA GLU A 32 18.93 4.88 -8.92
C GLU A 32 19.81 5.54 -9.99
N LYS A 33 20.18 4.76 -10.99
CA LYS A 33 21.02 5.21 -12.11
C LYS A 33 20.29 6.19 -13.04
N THR A 34 19.01 5.91 -13.33
CA THR A 34 18.22 6.63 -14.32
C THR A 34 17.49 7.84 -13.73
N LEU A 35 16.89 7.67 -12.55
CA LEU A 35 16.03 8.67 -11.92
C LEU A 35 16.70 9.41 -10.77
N LYS A 36 17.87 8.97 -10.34
CA LYS A 36 18.61 9.53 -9.20
C LYS A 36 17.80 9.54 -7.90
N LYS A 37 16.78 8.69 -7.80
CA LYS A 37 15.94 8.54 -6.61
C LYS A 37 16.22 7.20 -5.94
N LYS A 38 16.46 7.25 -4.63
CA LYS A 38 16.83 6.07 -3.85
C LYS A 38 15.66 5.19 -3.45
N ASP A 39 14.45 5.75 -3.37
CA ASP A 39 13.30 5.00 -2.86
C ASP A 39 12.01 5.36 -3.60
N ILE A 40 11.92 4.87 -4.82
CA ILE A 40 10.74 5.12 -5.65
C ILE A 40 9.48 4.44 -5.10
N GLY A 41 9.64 3.29 -4.42
CA GLY A 41 8.52 2.58 -3.81
C GLY A 41 7.85 3.39 -2.72
N SER A 42 8.63 4.04 -1.85
CA SER A 42 8.09 4.94 -0.82
C SER A 42 7.48 6.20 -1.42
N GLU A 43 8.07 6.74 -2.47
CA GLU A 43 7.52 7.91 -3.16
C GLU A 43 6.13 7.64 -3.72
N ILE A 44 5.95 6.50 -4.39
CA ILE A 44 4.66 6.11 -4.94
C ILE A 44 3.64 5.90 -3.83
N SER A 45 4.02 5.21 -2.74
CA SER A 45 3.11 4.96 -1.63
C SER A 45 2.65 6.26 -0.96
N LYS A 46 3.53 7.26 -0.86
CA LYS A 46 3.17 8.58 -0.32
C LYS A 46 2.11 9.28 -1.16
N VAL A 47 2.21 9.18 -2.48
CA VAL A 47 1.22 9.75 -3.39
C VAL A 47 -0.13 9.06 -3.19
N ILE A 48 -0.14 7.75 -3.07
CA ILE A 48 -1.36 6.97 -2.82
C ILE A 48 -1.99 7.38 -1.50
N GLU A 49 -1.21 7.45 -0.43
CA GLU A 49 -1.68 7.88 0.89
C GLU A 49 -2.32 9.27 0.84
N LYS A 50 -1.64 10.21 0.19
CA LYS A 50 -2.14 11.58 0.06
C LYS A 50 -3.48 11.63 -0.65
N ASN A 51 -3.61 10.90 -1.76
CA ASN A 51 -4.84 10.86 -2.53
C ASN A 51 -5.99 10.20 -1.74
N LEU A 52 -5.72 9.13 -1.03
CA LEU A 52 -6.71 8.46 -0.19
C LEU A 52 -7.16 9.37 0.95
N LYS A 53 -6.25 10.05 1.60
CA LYS A 53 -6.56 10.98 2.68
C LYS A 53 -7.39 12.16 2.18
N THR A 54 -7.03 12.71 1.04
CA THR A 54 -7.72 13.85 0.43
C THR A 54 -9.16 13.50 0.07
N SER A 55 -9.44 12.24 -0.29
CA SER A 55 -10.81 11.80 -0.60
C SER A 55 -11.75 11.89 0.60
N GLY A 56 -11.24 11.91 1.83
CA GLY A 56 -12.04 11.91 3.04
C GLY A 56 -12.63 10.56 3.43
N LEU A 57 -12.49 9.54 2.59
CA LEU A 57 -13.04 8.20 2.81
C LEU A 57 -12.09 7.26 3.55
N PHE A 58 -10.80 7.58 3.55
CA PHE A 58 -9.77 6.73 4.13
C PHE A 58 -8.88 7.49 5.09
N ASN A 59 -8.39 6.78 6.09
CA ASN A 59 -7.41 7.29 7.04
C ASN A 59 -6.14 6.43 6.94
N PRO A 60 -5.12 6.87 6.18
CA PRO A 60 -3.87 6.13 6.10
C PRO A 60 -3.15 6.08 7.46
N LEU A 61 -2.72 4.88 7.83
CA LEU A 61 -2.06 4.63 9.11
C LEU A 61 -0.57 4.97 9.03
N ASP A 62 0.03 5.29 10.19
CA ASP A 62 1.44 5.62 10.28
C ASP A 62 2.31 4.40 9.94
N LYS A 63 3.23 4.57 9.00
CA LYS A 63 4.15 3.52 8.56
C LYS A 63 5.05 3.00 9.67
N ASN A 64 5.32 3.80 10.68
CA ASN A 64 6.14 3.39 11.82
C ASN A 64 5.47 2.29 12.66
N ALA A 65 4.16 2.10 12.50
CA ALA A 65 3.42 1.04 13.17
C ALA A 65 3.47 -0.30 12.43
N PHE A 66 3.95 -0.33 11.19
CA PHE A 66 3.93 -1.53 10.36
C PHE A 66 4.92 -2.58 10.88
N LEU A 67 4.43 -3.81 11.05
CA LEU A 67 5.18 -4.92 11.61
C LEU A 67 5.78 -5.85 10.55
N GLN A 68 5.29 -5.77 9.31
CA GLN A 68 5.67 -6.67 8.23
C GLN A 68 6.39 -5.92 7.11
N ALA A 69 7.47 -6.53 6.57
CA ALA A 69 8.21 -5.95 5.47
C ALA A 69 7.38 -5.88 4.17
N PRO A 70 7.56 -4.85 3.34
CA PRO A 70 6.73 -4.64 2.14
C PRO A 70 6.73 -5.80 1.14
N ASP A 71 7.87 -6.41 0.88
CA ASP A 71 7.98 -7.53 -0.07
C ASP A 71 7.22 -8.77 0.40
N ILE A 72 7.29 -9.06 1.70
CA ILE A 72 6.59 -10.19 2.31
C ILE A 72 5.09 -9.94 2.32
N ALA A 73 4.66 -8.73 2.70
CA ALA A 73 3.25 -8.37 2.74
C ALA A 73 2.60 -8.44 1.37
N HIS A 74 3.32 -8.10 0.30
CA HIS A 74 2.79 -8.18 -1.06
C HIS A 74 2.54 -9.60 -1.51
N LEU A 75 3.36 -10.55 -1.08
CA LEU A 75 3.19 -11.97 -1.40
C LEU A 75 2.06 -12.60 -0.58
N LYS A 76 2.10 -12.43 0.73
CA LYS A 76 1.09 -12.96 1.63
C LYS A 76 1.11 -12.17 2.95
N PRO A 77 0.16 -11.28 3.18
CA PRO A 77 0.12 -10.54 4.43
C PRO A 77 -0.16 -11.46 5.62
N ARG A 78 0.49 -11.18 6.74
CA ARG A 78 0.08 -11.73 8.03
C ARG A 78 -1.01 -10.82 8.58
N PHE A 79 -2.25 -11.16 8.30
CA PHE A 79 -3.39 -10.31 8.63
C PHE A 79 -3.48 -9.96 10.11
N GLU A 80 -3.01 -10.84 10.99
CA GLU A 80 -2.95 -10.58 12.44
C GLU A 80 -2.11 -9.33 12.74
N ASP A 81 -0.96 -9.17 12.08
CA ASP A 81 -0.08 -8.02 12.29
C ASP A 81 -0.74 -6.71 11.86
N TRP A 82 -1.49 -6.76 10.76
CA TRP A 82 -2.21 -5.58 10.27
C TRP A 82 -3.45 -5.29 11.11
N ASN A 83 -4.11 -6.32 11.63
CA ASN A 83 -5.25 -6.15 12.53
C ASN A 83 -4.81 -5.54 13.88
N LEU A 84 -3.62 -5.87 14.36
CA LEU A 84 -3.08 -5.30 15.60
C LEU A 84 -2.98 -3.78 15.55
N ILE A 85 -2.65 -3.21 14.41
CA ILE A 85 -2.59 -1.76 14.23
C ILE A 85 -3.92 -1.18 13.76
N LYS A 86 -4.98 -1.99 13.77
CA LYS A 86 -6.36 -1.61 13.43
C LYS A 86 -6.55 -1.24 11.96
N ALA A 87 -5.73 -1.75 11.06
CA ALA A 87 -5.94 -1.61 9.64
C ALA A 87 -7.13 -2.49 9.22
N GLN A 88 -8.08 -1.92 8.50
CA GLN A 88 -9.20 -2.66 7.91
C GLN A 88 -8.93 -3.04 6.47
N ALA A 89 -8.11 -2.25 5.79
CA ALA A 89 -7.64 -2.53 4.44
C ALA A 89 -6.13 -2.36 4.37
N LEU A 90 -5.52 -3.07 3.44
CA LEU A 90 -4.08 -3.00 3.19
C LEU A 90 -3.83 -2.92 1.70
N ILE A 91 -3.06 -1.93 1.29
CA ILE A 91 -2.55 -1.84 -0.08
C ILE A 91 -1.08 -2.23 -0.06
N THR A 92 -0.74 -3.20 -0.90
CA THR A 92 0.65 -3.59 -1.15
C THR A 92 0.98 -3.40 -2.62
N GLY A 93 2.23 -3.24 -2.92
CA GLY A 93 2.65 -3.06 -4.30
C GLY A 93 4.07 -3.48 -4.54
N LYS A 94 4.38 -3.66 -5.81
CA LYS A 94 5.71 -4.01 -6.30
C LYS A 94 6.04 -3.19 -7.53
N VAL A 95 7.26 -2.67 -7.56
CA VAL A 95 7.76 -1.87 -8.68
C VAL A 95 8.85 -2.65 -9.38
N LYS A 96 8.77 -2.76 -10.70
CA LYS A 96 9.77 -3.40 -11.54
C LYS A 96 10.16 -2.51 -12.70
N ASN A 97 11.42 -2.61 -13.13
CA ASN A 97 11.87 -2.07 -14.38
C ASN A 97 11.81 -3.16 -15.45
N VAL A 98 10.95 -2.97 -16.44
CA VAL A 98 10.79 -3.91 -17.56
C VAL A 98 11.00 -3.13 -18.84
N ASP A 99 12.09 -3.44 -19.57
CA ASP A 99 12.45 -2.77 -20.85
C ASP A 99 12.45 -1.23 -20.74
N ASP A 100 13.11 -0.72 -19.70
CA ASP A 100 13.21 0.71 -19.37
C ASP A 100 11.87 1.39 -19.07
N LYS A 101 10.84 0.57 -18.79
CA LYS A 101 9.53 1.05 -18.39
C LYS A 101 9.25 0.69 -16.94
N LEU A 102 8.59 1.61 -16.25
CA LEU A 102 8.14 1.37 -14.89
C LEU A 102 6.88 0.50 -14.92
N ARG A 103 6.96 -0.67 -14.30
CA ARG A 103 5.80 -1.54 -14.11
C ARG A 103 5.44 -1.56 -12.63
N VAL A 104 4.20 -1.24 -12.32
CA VAL A 104 3.71 -1.22 -10.94
C VAL A 104 2.57 -2.22 -10.79
N GLU A 105 2.67 -3.07 -9.79
CA GLU A 105 1.69 -4.08 -9.44
C GLU A 105 1.09 -3.73 -8.10
N PHE A 106 -0.24 -3.72 -7.98
CA PHE A 106 -0.92 -3.44 -6.72
C PHE A 106 -1.80 -4.60 -6.30
N ARG A 107 -1.94 -4.77 -4.99
CA ARG A 107 -2.90 -5.68 -4.37
C ARG A 107 -3.63 -4.95 -3.26
N LEU A 108 -4.94 -5.10 -3.24
CA LEU A 108 -5.79 -4.58 -2.17
C LEU A 108 -6.29 -5.77 -1.34
N TRP A 109 -6.06 -5.70 -0.04
CA TRP A 109 -6.42 -6.76 0.88
C TRP A 109 -7.49 -6.29 1.84
N ASP A 110 -8.47 -7.15 2.11
CA ASP A 110 -9.43 -6.97 3.20
C ASP A 110 -8.88 -7.66 4.42
N VAL A 111 -8.42 -6.87 5.40
CA VAL A 111 -7.78 -7.41 6.60
C VAL A 111 -8.78 -8.14 7.48
N LEU A 112 -10.02 -7.66 7.54
CA LEU A 112 -11.07 -8.30 8.36
C LEU A 112 -11.55 -9.62 7.76
N ALA A 113 -11.64 -9.69 6.44
CA ALA A 113 -12.04 -10.91 5.74
C ALA A 113 -10.88 -11.86 5.43
N LEU A 114 -9.63 -11.46 5.74
CA LEU A 114 -8.41 -12.23 5.51
C LEU A 114 -8.24 -12.64 4.04
N SER A 115 -8.56 -11.73 3.13
CA SER A 115 -8.62 -12.07 1.71
C SER A 115 -8.14 -10.95 0.80
N LEU A 116 -7.69 -11.35 -0.38
CA LEU A 116 -7.39 -10.43 -1.48
C LEU A 116 -8.71 -9.97 -2.12
N ILE A 117 -8.83 -8.66 -2.33
CA ILE A 117 -9.97 -8.11 -3.04
C ILE A 117 -9.66 -8.13 -4.53
N HIS A 118 -10.49 -8.83 -5.29
CA HIS A 118 -10.40 -8.85 -6.74
C HIS A 118 -11.28 -7.76 -7.32
N ILE A 119 -10.66 -6.94 -8.15
CA ILE A 119 -11.36 -5.84 -8.82
C ILE A 119 -11.60 -6.19 -10.27
#